data_881d9b821f94f0b1073fc5a64dcd1bac
#
_entry.id   881d9b821f94f0b1073fc5a64dcd1bac
#
_cell.length_a   1.000
_cell.length_b   1.000
_cell.length_c   1.000
_cell.angle_alpha   90.00
_cell.angle_beta   90.00
_cell.angle_gamma   90.00
#
_symmetry.space_group_name_H-M   'P 1'
#
loop_
_entity.id
_entity.type
_entity.pdbx_description
1 polymer ?
#
loop_
_entity_poly.entity_id
_entity_poly.type
_entity_poly.pdbx_seq_one_letter_code
_entity_poly.pdbx_strand_id
1 'polypeptide(L)'
;MDTVNSVLSNSSIQNLLTLRYDFEQKSSLTELNWNDFIPRQPISEKIILSLLEKSINNLITDDSKTVAIALSGGIDSTLVLSLLKKTHPNLHIRGYSIKFSNSVDETIQAGKIAEHFGIEHSIIELENYLEELPKIISITKLPFWDLHWYYVAKIAKKSSEFLASGDGGDELFGGYTFRYQKYLSLVNSDSNINEKIKSYLKCHERDRVPDQEKLFGKKLSFSWNKINKKLVNYFDNSLDPIDQVFLADYNGKLLYNFSIVNGSINEEFNLHPITPLLSQEIIQIAPHIPNSLKYDSKSNLGKLPLRKILDQLNISHLVSDQKLGFSVNTINLWKNYGQKICKF
;
A
#
# COMPACT_ATOMS: atom_id res chain seq x y z
N MET A 1 -1.70 -4.80 33.97
CA MET A 1 -1.38 -4.07 32.71
C MET A 1 0.12 -4.04 32.58
N ASP A 2 0.64 -5.12 32.00
CA ASP A 2 2.09 -5.24 31.79
C ASP A 2 2.46 -4.41 30.56
N THR A 3 3.08 -3.26 30.80
CA THR A 3 3.76 -2.50 29.75
C THR A 3 4.97 -3.31 29.29
N VAL A 4 4.75 -4.17 28.32
CA VAL A 4 5.86 -4.79 27.59
C VAL A 4 6.57 -3.65 26.86
N ASN A 5 7.65 -3.14 27.44
CA ASN A 5 8.64 -2.36 26.75
C ASN A 5 9.27 -3.24 25.66
N SER A 6 8.63 -3.37 24.52
CA SER A 6 9.23 -4.06 23.38
C SER A 6 10.32 -3.17 22.79
N VAL A 7 11.51 -3.29 23.36
CA VAL A 7 12.72 -2.73 22.74
C VAL A 7 12.91 -3.47 21.43
N LEU A 8 12.89 -2.73 20.31
CA LEU A 8 13.17 -3.30 18.98
C LEU A 8 14.50 -4.05 19.01
N SER A 9 14.52 -5.26 18.47
CA SER A 9 15.74 -6.04 18.34
C SER A 9 16.72 -5.36 17.37
N ASN A 10 17.99 -5.70 17.47
CA ASN A 10 19.00 -5.24 16.50
C ASN A 10 18.64 -5.69 15.07
N SER A 11 18.01 -6.84 14.92
CA SER A 11 17.51 -7.35 13.65
C SER A 11 16.35 -6.50 13.13
N SER A 12 15.37 -6.18 13.97
CA SER A 12 14.25 -5.29 13.65
C SER A 12 14.71 -3.93 13.15
N ILE A 13 15.67 -3.31 13.86
CA ILE A 13 16.22 -2.00 13.44
C ILE A 13 16.88 -2.11 12.06
N GLN A 14 17.67 -3.16 11.80
CA GLN A 14 18.28 -3.37 10.49
C GLN A 14 17.23 -3.59 9.40
N ASN A 15 16.19 -4.39 9.68
CA ASN A 15 15.10 -4.63 8.73
C ASN A 15 14.38 -3.32 8.38
N LEU A 16 13.93 -2.57 9.38
CA LEU A 16 13.17 -1.33 9.18
C LEU A 16 13.95 -0.29 8.37
N LEU A 17 15.23 -0.07 8.69
CA LEU A 17 16.04 0.92 8.00
C LEU A 17 16.58 0.45 6.62
N THR A 18 16.46 -0.84 6.30
CA THR A 18 16.92 -1.41 5.03
C THR A 18 15.75 -1.77 4.10
N LEU A 19 14.67 -2.35 4.64
CA LEU A 19 13.53 -2.85 3.89
C LEU A 19 12.27 -2.01 4.08
N ARG A 20 12.23 -1.15 5.12
CA ARG A 20 11.07 -0.42 5.63
C ARG A 20 9.97 -1.30 6.24
N TYR A 21 10.26 -2.54 6.50
CA TYR A 21 9.39 -3.46 7.22
C TYR A 21 10.21 -4.45 8.06
N ASP A 22 9.56 -5.12 8.99
CA ASP A 22 10.21 -6.05 9.90
C ASP A 22 9.46 -7.38 9.98
N PHE A 23 10.11 -8.45 9.57
CA PHE A 23 9.58 -9.82 9.62
C PHE A 23 9.27 -10.32 11.04
N GLU A 24 9.73 -9.64 12.08
CA GLU A 24 9.44 -9.99 13.48
C GLU A 24 8.07 -9.44 13.94
N GLN A 25 7.43 -8.60 13.13
CA GLN A 25 6.09 -8.06 13.40
C GLN A 25 5.00 -9.12 13.10
N LYS A 26 3.88 -9.00 13.80
CA LYS A 26 2.69 -9.83 13.51
C LYS A 26 1.73 -9.05 12.64
N SER A 27 1.41 -9.59 11.48
CA SER A 27 0.38 -9.05 10.59
C SER A 27 -0.98 -9.68 10.86
N SER A 28 -2.05 -8.94 10.57
CA SER A 28 -3.41 -9.46 10.50
C SER A 28 -3.71 -10.18 9.18
N LEU A 29 -2.89 -9.94 8.15
CA LEU A 29 -3.03 -10.61 6.86
C LEU A 29 -2.29 -11.94 6.85
N THR A 30 -2.77 -12.88 6.06
CA THR A 30 -2.14 -14.21 5.87
C THR A 30 -0.89 -14.07 5.01
N GLU A 31 0.23 -14.65 5.47
CA GLU A 31 1.42 -14.79 4.64
C GLU A 31 1.15 -15.76 3.49
N LEU A 32 1.60 -15.40 2.29
CA LEU A 32 1.47 -16.20 1.08
C LEU A 32 2.79 -16.90 0.76
N ASN A 33 2.70 -18.09 0.17
CA ASN A 33 3.85 -18.79 -0.36
C ASN A 33 3.82 -18.83 -1.90
N TRP A 34 4.89 -19.27 -2.53
CA TRP A 34 4.99 -19.25 -3.98
C TRP A 34 3.93 -20.13 -4.69
N ASN A 35 3.40 -21.20 -4.05
CA ASN A 35 2.32 -22.02 -4.62
C ASN A 35 1.01 -21.23 -4.77
N ASP A 36 0.81 -20.19 -3.96
CA ASP A 36 -0.36 -19.33 -4.05
C ASP A 36 -0.32 -18.44 -5.31
N PHE A 37 0.86 -18.31 -5.94
CA PHE A 37 1.05 -17.57 -7.18
C PHE A 37 1.08 -18.45 -8.43
N ILE A 38 0.89 -19.77 -8.29
CA ILE A 38 0.73 -20.64 -9.45
C ILE A 38 -0.64 -20.36 -10.09
N PRO A 39 -0.68 -20.05 -11.40
CA PRO A 39 -1.93 -19.81 -12.09
C PRO A 39 -2.89 -21.00 -11.94
N ARG A 40 -4.16 -20.71 -11.63
CA ARG A 40 -5.24 -21.68 -11.56
C ARG A 40 -6.26 -21.41 -12.68
N GLN A 41 -7.46 -21.95 -12.56
CA GLN A 41 -8.53 -21.71 -13.52
C GLN A 41 -8.73 -20.21 -13.80
N PRO A 42 -9.15 -19.82 -15.02
CA PRO A 42 -9.34 -18.41 -15.35
C PRO A 42 -10.29 -17.71 -14.38
N ILE A 43 -9.75 -16.69 -13.72
CA ILE A 43 -10.51 -15.82 -12.81
C ILE A 43 -10.97 -14.61 -13.63
N SER A 44 -12.29 -14.53 -13.88
CA SER A 44 -12.84 -13.42 -14.65
C SER A 44 -13.04 -12.17 -13.80
N GLU A 45 -13.09 -11.02 -14.45
CA GLU A 45 -13.41 -9.75 -13.82
C GLU A 45 -14.77 -9.76 -13.11
N LYS A 46 -15.74 -10.56 -13.61
CA LYS A 46 -17.04 -10.75 -12.96
C LYS A 46 -16.92 -11.41 -11.59
N ILE A 47 -16.04 -12.41 -11.46
CA ILE A 47 -15.77 -13.07 -10.17
C ILE A 47 -15.14 -12.07 -9.21
N ILE A 48 -14.11 -11.33 -9.65
CA ILE A 48 -13.45 -10.30 -8.83
C ILE A 48 -14.47 -9.27 -8.36
N LEU A 49 -15.26 -8.72 -9.27
CA LEU A 49 -16.30 -7.74 -8.97
C LEU A 49 -17.30 -8.26 -7.93
N SER A 50 -17.82 -9.49 -8.12
CA SER A 50 -18.77 -10.09 -7.19
C SER A 50 -18.18 -10.28 -5.78
N LEU A 51 -16.90 -10.66 -5.68
CA LEU A 51 -16.23 -10.81 -4.37
C LEU A 51 -15.99 -9.48 -3.69
N LEU A 52 -15.65 -8.43 -4.44
CA LEU A 52 -15.50 -7.08 -3.91
C LEU A 52 -16.84 -6.54 -3.38
N GLU A 53 -17.92 -6.70 -4.14
CA GLU A 53 -19.28 -6.33 -3.71
C GLU A 53 -19.71 -7.10 -2.46
N LYS A 54 -19.47 -8.42 -2.44
CA LYS A 54 -19.73 -9.25 -1.25
C LYS A 54 -18.96 -8.76 -0.03
N SER A 55 -17.68 -8.42 -0.20
CA SER A 55 -16.85 -7.90 0.89
C SER A 55 -17.42 -6.61 1.46
N ILE A 56 -17.84 -5.68 0.62
CA ILE A 56 -18.47 -4.41 1.06
C ILE A 56 -19.77 -4.68 1.81
N ASN A 57 -20.65 -5.52 1.25
CA ASN A 57 -21.93 -5.87 1.89
C ASN A 57 -21.75 -6.54 3.26
N ASN A 58 -20.67 -7.31 3.45
CA ASN A 58 -20.37 -7.91 4.76
C ASN A 58 -19.87 -6.90 5.79
N LEU A 59 -19.23 -5.83 5.35
CA LEU A 59 -18.64 -4.80 6.22
C LEU A 59 -19.65 -3.69 6.55
N ILE A 60 -20.56 -3.37 5.64
CA ILE A 60 -21.59 -2.34 5.81
C ILE A 60 -22.93 -3.02 5.93
N THR A 61 -23.49 -3.01 7.12
CA THR A 61 -24.80 -3.63 7.43
C THR A 61 -25.89 -2.59 7.72
N ASP A 62 -25.55 -1.30 7.70
CA ASP A 62 -26.45 -0.20 8.03
C ASP A 62 -26.13 1.03 7.17
N ASP A 63 -26.99 1.33 6.21
CA ASP A 63 -26.87 2.44 5.28
C ASP A 63 -27.10 3.83 5.92
N SER A 64 -27.55 3.90 7.18
CA SER A 64 -27.66 5.15 7.92
C SER A 64 -26.31 5.68 8.42
N LYS A 65 -25.28 4.87 8.37
CA LYS A 65 -23.91 5.24 8.77
C LYS A 65 -23.23 6.13 7.73
N THR A 66 -22.32 6.98 8.20
CA THR A 66 -21.42 7.71 7.31
C THR A 66 -20.14 6.90 7.12
N VAL A 67 -19.65 6.78 5.88
CA VAL A 67 -18.37 6.18 5.54
C VAL A 67 -17.42 7.26 5.03
N ALA A 68 -16.24 7.36 5.65
CA ALA A 68 -15.13 8.13 5.11
C ALA A 68 -14.37 7.28 4.08
N ILE A 69 -13.85 7.91 3.03
CA ILE A 69 -12.99 7.25 2.05
C ILE A 69 -11.74 8.07 1.76
N ALA A 70 -10.57 7.40 1.82
CA ALA A 70 -9.34 7.99 1.32
C ALA A 70 -9.36 7.99 -0.21
N LEU A 71 -9.47 9.17 -0.84
CA LEU A 71 -9.64 9.33 -2.28
C LEU A 71 -8.39 9.97 -2.89
N SER A 72 -7.66 9.20 -3.69
CA SER A 72 -6.41 9.63 -4.32
C SER A 72 -6.56 10.00 -5.81
N GLY A 73 -7.73 9.82 -6.40
CA GLY A 73 -7.93 9.94 -7.86
C GLY A 73 -7.39 8.75 -8.67
N GLY A 74 -6.84 7.74 -8.00
CA GLY A 74 -6.33 6.52 -8.63
C GLY A 74 -7.40 5.42 -8.81
N ILE A 75 -7.03 4.36 -9.52
CA ILE A 75 -7.90 3.22 -9.87
C ILE A 75 -8.55 2.60 -8.63
N ASP A 76 -7.75 2.29 -7.60
CA ASP A 76 -8.20 1.50 -6.46
C ASP A 76 -9.25 2.25 -5.63
N SER A 77 -8.95 3.50 -5.26
CA SER A 77 -9.88 4.33 -4.48
C SER A 77 -11.15 4.65 -5.26
N THR A 78 -11.05 4.87 -6.57
CA THR A 78 -12.21 5.11 -7.45
C THR A 78 -13.07 3.86 -7.55
N LEU A 79 -12.46 2.68 -7.70
CA LEU A 79 -13.19 1.42 -7.72
C LEU A 79 -13.92 1.18 -6.40
N VAL A 80 -13.26 1.36 -5.25
CA VAL A 80 -13.89 1.19 -3.94
C VAL A 80 -15.06 2.17 -3.77
N LEU A 81 -14.89 3.44 -4.13
CA LEU A 81 -15.97 4.42 -4.09
C LEU A 81 -17.17 4.02 -4.97
N SER A 82 -16.89 3.58 -6.20
CA SER A 82 -17.95 3.16 -7.13
C SER A 82 -18.74 1.97 -6.60
N LEU A 83 -18.05 1.02 -5.96
CA LEU A 83 -18.68 -0.16 -5.38
C LEU A 83 -19.49 0.18 -4.12
N LEU A 84 -19.01 1.08 -3.27
CA LEU A 84 -19.79 1.62 -2.15
C LEU A 84 -21.10 2.23 -2.62
N LYS A 85 -21.06 3.08 -3.65
CA LYS A 85 -22.26 3.71 -4.22
C LYS A 85 -23.17 2.72 -4.92
N LYS A 86 -22.63 1.69 -5.58
CA LYS A 86 -23.39 0.67 -6.27
C LYS A 86 -24.15 -0.26 -5.30
N THR A 87 -23.45 -0.70 -4.23
CA THR A 87 -24.02 -1.67 -3.27
C THR A 87 -24.89 -1.00 -2.21
N HIS A 88 -24.57 0.25 -1.86
CA HIS A 88 -25.23 1.06 -0.82
C HIS A 88 -25.56 2.46 -1.35
N PRO A 89 -26.59 2.61 -2.22
CA PRO A 89 -26.88 3.90 -2.90
C PRO A 89 -27.20 5.05 -1.95
N ASN A 90 -27.79 4.73 -0.79
CA ASN A 90 -28.21 5.71 0.21
C ASN A 90 -27.13 6.04 1.25
N LEU A 91 -25.97 5.38 1.16
CA LEU A 91 -24.88 5.57 2.09
C LEU A 91 -24.34 7.01 1.98
N HIS A 92 -24.18 7.67 3.11
CA HIS A 92 -23.51 8.97 3.16
C HIS A 92 -22.00 8.77 3.13
N ILE A 93 -21.34 9.23 2.07
CA ILE A 93 -19.92 9.05 1.87
C ILE A 93 -19.20 10.40 1.87
N ARG A 94 -18.08 10.48 2.61
CA ARG A 94 -17.18 11.64 2.65
C ARG A 94 -15.80 11.27 2.13
N GLY A 95 -15.38 11.90 1.03
CA GLY A 95 -14.06 11.72 0.44
C GLY A 95 -13.02 12.65 1.09
N TYR A 96 -11.84 12.10 1.39
CA TYR A 96 -10.70 12.85 1.92
C TYR A 96 -9.48 12.65 1.04
N SER A 97 -8.86 13.75 0.62
CA SER A 97 -7.60 13.75 -0.14
C SER A 97 -6.56 14.61 0.56
N ILE A 98 -5.30 14.30 0.35
CA ILE A 98 -4.20 15.08 0.91
C ILE A 98 -3.53 15.89 -0.21
N LYS A 99 -3.26 17.16 0.09
CA LYS A 99 -2.45 18.05 -0.71
C LYS A 99 -1.19 18.39 0.03
N PHE A 100 -0.04 17.99 -0.51
CA PHE A 100 1.25 18.37 0.05
C PHE A 100 1.76 19.65 -0.59
N SER A 101 2.37 20.52 0.20
CA SER A 101 3.09 21.68 -0.32
C SER A 101 4.22 21.23 -1.26
N ASN A 102 4.28 21.83 -2.44
CA ASN A 102 5.33 21.57 -3.44
C ASN A 102 5.36 20.14 -4.03
N SER A 103 4.19 19.49 -4.13
CA SER A 103 4.03 18.20 -4.82
C SER A 103 3.01 18.30 -5.96
N VAL A 104 2.92 17.23 -6.77
CA VAL A 104 1.86 17.10 -7.77
C VAL A 104 0.51 17.06 -7.06
N ASP A 105 -0.44 17.86 -7.51
CA ASP A 105 -1.77 17.97 -6.90
C ASP A 105 -2.73 16.91 -7.47
N GLU A 106 -2.84 15.78 -6.78
CA GLU A 106 -3.79 14.71 -7.13
C GLU A 106 -5.23 15.02 -6.67
N THR A 107 -5.42 16.05 -5.84
CA THR A 107 -6.74 16.36 -5.28
C THR A 107 -7.71 16.89 -6.32
N ILE A 108 -7.20 17.46 -7.42
CA ILE A 108 -8.02 17.91 -8.55
C ILE A 108 -8.76 16.73 -9.19
N GLN A 109 -8.05 15.61 -9.43
CA GLN A 109 -8.66 14.41 -9.99
C GLN A 109 -9.62 13.75 -9.01
N ALA A 110 -9.24 13.67 -7.73
CA ALA A 110 -10.10 13.17 -6.67
C ALA A 110 -11.40 14.02 -6.56
N GLY A 111 -11.32 15.34 -6.71
CA GLY A 111 -12.47 16.23 -6.72
C GLY A 111 -13.46 15.93 -7.87
N LYS A 112 -12.96 15.71 -9.10
CA LYS A 112 -13.80 15.30 -10.24
C LYS A 112 -14.52 13.97 -10.00
N ILE A 113 -13.83 13.02 -9.38
CA ILE A 113 -14.41 11.73 -9.03
C ILE A 113 -15.49 11.92 -7.96
N ALA A 114 -15.22 12.69 -6.92
CA ALA A 114 -16.19 13.00 -5.89
C ALA A 114 -17.45 13.69 -6.44
N GLU A 115 -17.28 14.65 -7.34
CA GLU A 115 -18.37 15.32 -8.06
C GLU A 115 -19.20 14.33 -8.88
N HIS A 116 -18.55 13.45 -9.65
CA HIS A 116 -19.23 12.43 -10.45
C HIS A 116 -20.14 11.53 -9.60
N PHE A 117 -19.66 11.12 -8.42
CA PHE A 117 -20.42 10.25 -7.50
C PHE A 117 -21.32 11.02 -6.54
N GLY A 118 -21.37 12.34 -6.60
CA GLY A 118 -22.20 13.19 -5.75
C GLY A 118 -21.89 13.03 -4.27
N ILE A 119 -20.59 12.98 -3.90
CA ILE A 119 -20.15 12.87 -2.50
C ILE A 119 -19.47 14.16 -2.04
N GLU A 120 -19.51 14.41 -0.72
CA GLU A 120 -18.72 15.47 -0.11
C GLU A 120 -17.23 15.16 -0.26
N HIS A 121 -16.42 16.15 -0.61
CA HIS A 121 -14.97 16.01 -0.74
C HIS A 121 -14.25 17.09 0.06
N SER A 122 -13.30 16.68 0.90
CA SER A 122 -12.47 17.56 1.70
C SER A 122 -10.99 17.35 1.41
N ILE A 123 -10.27 18.44 1.22
CA ILE A 123 -8.83 18.43 1.01
C ILE A 123 -8.11 18.74 2.32
N ILE A 124 -7.19 17.87 2.70
CA ILE A 124 -6.32 18.03 3.86
C ILE A 124 -5.02 18.66 3.35
N GLU A 125 -4.85 19.96 3.56
CA GLU A 125 -3.62 20.66 3.16
C GLU A 125 -2.55 20.46 4.24
N LEU A 126 -1.38 19.95 3.83
CA LEU A 126 -0.26 19.67 4.72
C LEU A 126 0.97 20.48 4.29
N GLU A 127 1.30 21.49 5.08
CA GLU A 127 2.53 22.26 4.94
C GLU A 127 3.72 21.53 5.61
N ASN A 128 3.55 21.16 6.87
CA ASN A 128 4.51 20.39 7.62
C ASN A 128 4.07 18.94 7.82
N TYR A 129 4.38 18.10 6.86
CA TYR A 129 4.05 16.67 6.90
C TYR A 129 4.70 15.93 8.09
N LEU A 130 5.83 16.42 8.61
CA LEU A 130 6.57 15.78 9.70
C LEU A 130 6.09 16.18 11.10
N GLU A 131 5.14 17.11 11.21
CA GLU A 131 4.71 17.65 12.51
C GLU A 131 4.22 16.56 13.48
N GLU A 132 3.46 15.60 12.97
CA GLU A 132 2.90 14.52 13.79
C GLU A 132 3.79 13.26 13.86
N LEU A 133 5.01 13.30 13.28
CA LEU A 133 5.89 12.14 13.24
C LEU A 133 6.17 11.53 14.63
N PRO A 134 6.47 12.31 15.70
CA PRO A 134 6.66 11.74 17.03
C PRO A 134 5.41 11.02 17.57
N LYS A 135 4.24 11.60 17.34
CA LYS A 135 2.96 11.00 17.75
C LYS A 135 2.72 9.68 16.99
N ILE A 136 2.95 9.66 15.69
CA ILE A 136 2.74 8.45 14.87
C ILE A 136 3.70 7.34 15.27
N ILE A 137 4.97 7.65 15.52
CA ILE A 137 5.94 6.68 16.05
C ILE A 137 5.48 6.14 17.41
N SER A 138 4.88 6.98 18.26
CA SER A 138 4.34 6.53 19.55
C SER A 138 3.16 5.57 19.41
N ILE A 139 2.37 5.67 18.35
CA ILE A 139 1.24 4.80 18.03
C ILE A 139 1.74 3.48 17.42
N THR A 140 2.50 3.59 16.32
CA THR A 140 2.91 2.44 15.51
C THR A 140 4.06 1.66 16.12
N LYS A 141 4.81 2.26 17.04
CA LYS A 141 6.08 1.76 17.62
C LYS A 141 7.15 1.46 16.57
N LEU A 142 7.02 2.06 15.39
CA LEU A 142 7.93 1.90 14.27
C LEU A 142 8.52 3.25 13.86
N PRO A 143 9.82 3.31 13.48
CA PRO A 143 10.45 4.49 12.93
C PRO A 143 9.96 4.70 11.48
N PHE A 144 8.74 5.14 11.34
CA PHE A 144 8.01 5.22 10.09
C PHE A 144 7.71 6.67 9.73
N TRP A 145 7.79 7.03 8.47
CA TRP A 145 7.65 8.41 8.00
C TRP A 145 6.61 8.59 6.88
N ASP A 146 5.89 7.55 6.50
CA ASP A 146 4.82 7.59 5.49
C ASP A 146 3.48 7.88 6.19
N LEU A 147 3.28 9.16 6.54
CA LEU A 147 2.32 9.60 7.55
C LEU A 147 0.93 9.92 7.00
N HIS A 148 0.72 9.77 5.69
CA HIS A 148 -0.52 10.19 5.04
C HIS A 148 -1.77 9.54 5.64
N TRP A 149 -1.71 8.25 6.00
CA TRP A 149 -2.83 7.55 6.58
C TRP A 149 -3.27 8.13 7.92
N TYR A 150 -2.33 8.53 8.75
CA TYR A 150 -2.62 9.20 10.03
C TYR A 150 -3.44 10.47 9.85
N TYR A 151 -3.06 11.33 8.90
CA TYR A 151 -3.78 12.58 8.67
C TYR A 151 -5.19 12.35 8.15
N VAL A 152 -5.37 11.37 7.25
CA VAL A 152 -6.69 10.98 6.76
C VAL A 152 -7.54 10.43 7.92
N ALA A 153 -7.02 9.48 8.70
CA ALA A 153 -7.73 8.86 9.82
C ALA A 153 -8.11 9.90 10.90
N LYS A 154 -7.20 10.81 11.25
CA LYS A 154 -7.43 11.90 12.21
C LYS A 154 -8.60 12.80 11.81
N ILE A 155 -8.77 13.08 10.52
CA ILE A 155 -9.87 13.91 10.03
C ILE A 155 -11.14 13.07 9.83
N ALA A 156 -11.03 11.88 9.27
CA ALA A 156 -12.14 10.97 9.04
C ALA A 156 -12.92 10.65 10.33
N LYS A 157 -12.20 10.44 11.44
CA LYS A 157 -12.82 10.17 12.76
C LYS A 157 -13.80 11.25 13.24
N LYS A 158 -13.65 12.49 12.77
CA LYS A 158 -14.58 13.57 13.16
C LYS A 158 -15.99 13.38 12.58
N SER A 159 -16.14 12.56 11.54
CA SER A 159 -17.40 12.40 10.80
C SER A 159 -17.83 10.95 10.59
N SER A 160 -16.97 9.98 10.84
CA SER A 160 -17.24 8.58 10.56
C SER A 160 -16.57 7.65 11.57
N GLU A 161 -17.15 6.47 11.75
CA GLU A 161 -16.53 5.32 12.41
C GLU A 161 -15.90 4.35 11.39
N PHE A 162 -16.15 4.55 10.11
CA PHE A 162 -15.66 3.71 9.02
C PHE A 162 -14.71 4.48 8.11
N LEU A 163 -13.61 3.85 7.70
CA LEU A 163 -12.66 4.43 6.76
C LEU A 163 -12.34 3.43 5.64
N ALA A 164 -12.78 3.77 4.43
CA ALA A 164 -12.56 2.98 3.24
C ALA A 164 -11.27 3.36 2.54
N SER A 165 -10.58 2.38 1.96
CA SER A 165 -9.38 2.58 1.13
C SER A 165 -9.25 1.54 0.03
N GLY A 166 -8.39 1.86 -0.95
CA GLY A 166 -7.99 0.97 -2.04
C GLY A 166 -6.74 0.14 -1.74
N ASP A 167 -6.38 -0.05 -0.46
CA ASP A 167 -5.20 -0.81 -0.07
C ASP A 167 -5.21 -2.24 -0.62
N GLY A 168 -4.06 -2.73 -1.06
CA GLY A 168 -3.88 -4.06 -1.66
C GLY A 168 -4.00 -4.09 -3.19
N GLY A 169 -4.53 -3.04 -3.82
CA GLY A 169 -4.67 -3.00 -5.27
C GLY A 169 -3.33 -3.04 -6.01
N ASP A 170 -2.31 -2.39 -5.50
CA ASP A 170 -0.97 -2.38 -6.10
C ASP A 170 -0.29 -3.75 -6.00
N GLU A 171 -0.33 -4.40 -4.84
CA GLU A 171 0.36 -5.65 -4.55
C GLU A 171 -0.32 -6.85 -5.21
N LEU A 172 -1.65 -6.92 -5.17
CA LEU A 172 -2.39 -8.06 -5.68
C LEU A 172 -2.65 -8.00 -7.19
N PHE A 173 -2.72 -6.80 -7.76
CA PHE A 173 -3.08 -6.59 -9.17
C PHE A 173 -2.00 -5.92 -10.02
N GLY A 174 -0.78 -5.81 -9.50
CA GLY A 174 0.37 -5.37 -10.29
C GLY A 174 0.43 -3.86 -10.56
N GLY A 175 0.32 -3.02 -9.52
CA GLY A 175 0.28 -1.57 -9.68
C GLY A 175 1.64 -0.86 -9.66
N TYR A 176 2.72 -1.52 -9.24
CA TYR A 176 4.05 -0.90 -9.16
C TYR A 176 4.83 -0.99 -10.49
N THR A 177 4.22 -0.60 -11.60
CA THR A 177 4.72 -0.79 -12.97
C THR A 177 6.14 -0.27 -13.17
N PHE A 178 6.50 0.87 -12.58
CA PHE A 178 7.85 1.44 -12.63
C PHE A 178 8.91 0.53 -11.98
N ARG A 179 8.54 -0.23 -10.92
CA ARG A 179 9.43 -1.22 -10.27
C ARG A 179 9.58 -2.45 -11.14
N TYR A 180 8.49 -2.94 -11.73
CA TYR A 180 8.50 -4.11 -12.60
C TYR A 180 9.33 -3.86 -13.85
N GLN A 181 9.16 -2.70 -14.49
CA GLN A 181 9.97 -2.32 -15.64
C GLN A 181 11.47 -2.26 -15.28
N LYS A 182 11.81 -1.62 -14.14
CA LYS A 182 13.19 -1.57 -13.65
C LYS A 182 13.72 -2.97 -13.33
N TYR A 183 12.92 -3.82 -12.67
CA TYR A 183 13.34 -5.17 -12.32
C TYR A 183 13.62 -6.02 -13.56
N LEU A 184 12.72 -6.03 -14.53
CA LEU A 184 12.87 -6.75 -15.79
C LEU A 184 14.06 -6.25 -16.64
N SER A 185 14.48 -5.01 -16.48
CA SER A 185 15.70 -4.50 -17.12
C SER A 185 17.00 -4.98 -16.46
N LEU A 186 16.93 -5.51 -15.24
CA LEU A 186 18.07 -5.93 -14.42
C LEU A 186 18.23 -7.46 -14.34
N VAL A 187 17.20 -8.22 -14.67
CA VAL A 187 17.18 -9.68 -14.58
C VAL A 187 16.87 -10.30 -15.95
N ASN A 188 17.39 -11.50 -16.17
CA ASN A 188 17.09 -12.34 -17.32
C ASN A 188 16.89 -13.80 -16.88
N SER A 189 16.69 -14.72 -17.84
CA SER A 189 16.48 -16.16 -17.57
C SER A 189 17.63 -16.81 -16.79
N ASP A 190 18.85 -16.30 -16.96
CA ASP A 190 20.08 -16.90 -16.40
C ASP A 190 20.46 -16.26 -15.06
N SER A 191 19.71 -15.25 -14.62
CA SER A 191 19.96 -14.56 -13.35
C SER A 191 19.78 -15.49 -12.17
N ASN A 192 20.83 -15.63 -11.36
CA ASN A 192 20.78 -16.42 -10.15
C ASN A 192 20.00 -15.72 -9.02
N ILE A 193 19.69 -16.46 -7.95
CA ILE A 193 18.88 -15.96 -6.82
C ILE A 193 19.45 -14.67 -6.21
N ASN A 194 20.78 -14.60 -6.03
CA ASN A 194 21.41 -13.42 -5.44
C ASN A 194 21.30 -12.19 -6.36
N GLU A 195 21.38 -12.36 -7.66
CA GLU A 195 21.18 -11.30 -8.65
C GLU A 195 19.73 -10.81 -8.65
N LYS A 196 18.76 -11.72 -8.59
CA LYS A 196 17.33 -11.39 -8.46
C LYS A 196 17.06 -10.59 -7.20
N ILE A 197 17.56 -11.02 -6.04
CA ILE A 197 17.39 -10.31 -4.76
C ILE A 197 18.04 -8.92 -4.81
N LYS A 198 19.26 -8.80 -5.33
CA LYS A 198 19.95 -7.51 -5.48
C LYS A 198 19.17 -6.56 -6.40
N SER A 199 18.63 -7.09 -7.50
CA SER A 199 17.82 -6.32 -8.45
C SER A 199 16.51 -5.84 -7.82
N TYR A 200 15.83 -6.70 -7.05
CA TYR A 200 14.66 -6.33 -6.27
C TYR A 200 14.98 -5.21 -5.27
N LEU A 201 16.02 -5.37 -4.47
CA LEU A 201 16.47 -4.35 -3.53
C LEU A 201 16.84 -3.03 -4.22
N LYS A 202 17.40 -3.09 -5.44
CA LYS A 202 17.69 -1.89 -6.24
C LYS A 202 16.42 -1.19 -6.72
N CYS A 203 15.33 -1.92 -6.97
CA CYS A 203 14.04 -1.32 -7.29
C CYS A 203 13.43 -0.56 -6.09
N HIS A 204 13.81 -0.93 -4.87
CA HIS A 204 13.39 -0.30 -3.62
C HIS A 204 14.44 0.64 -3.01
N GLU A 205 15.48 1.01 -3.76
CA GLU A 205 16.61 1.83 -3.25
C GLU A 205 16.15 3.17 -2.66
N ARG A 206 15.13 3.77 -3.25
CA ARG A 206 14.54 5.02 -2.77
C ARG A 206 13.85 4.89 -1.41
N ASP A 207 13.42 3.68 -1.05
CA ASP A 207 12.63 3.42 0.15
C ASP A 207 13.50 3.15 1.39
N ARG A 208 14.81 3.05 1.26
CA ARG A 208 15.74 2.73 2.36
C ARG A 208 16.67 3.88 2.72
N VAL A 209 17.22 3.81 3.91
CA VAL A 209 18.31 4.69 4.34
C VAL A 209 19.57 4.31 3.54
N PRO A 210 20.35 5.28 3.03
CA PRO A 210 21.62 4.99 2.35
C PRO A 210 22.70 4.58 3.35
N ASP A 211 23.79 3.98 2.84
CA ASP A 211 25.02 3.71 3.59
C ASP A 211 24.84 2.86 4.87
N GLN A 212 24.04 1.77 4.81
CA GLN A 212 23.78 0.90 5.96
C GLN A 212 25.04 0.50 6.73
N GLU A 213 26.11 0.18 6.04
CA GLU A 213 27.39 -0.25 6.65
C GLU A 213 27.98 0.84 7.54
N LYS A 214 27.86 2.11 7.14
CA LYS A 214 28.26 3.24 7.95
C LYS A 214 27.27 3.54 9.07
N LEU A 215 25.97 3.51 8.74
CA LEU A 215 24.88 3.82 9.66
C LEU A 215 24.86 2.90 10.86
N PHE A 216 24.93 1.58 10.61
CA PHE A 216 24.83 0.58 11.68
C PHE A 216 26.13 0.41 12.47
N GLY A 217 27.26 0.76 11.86
CA GLY A 217 28.57 0.63 12.49
C GLY A 217 28.89 -0.78 13.01
N LYS A 218 29.87 -0.86 13.89
CA LYS A 218 30.31 -2.15 14.46
C LYS A 218 29.31 -2.77 15.45
N LYS A 219 28.49 -1.95 16.12
CA LYS A 219 27.59 -2.42 17.19
C LYS A 219 26.48 -3.35 16.68
N LEU A 220 25.94 -3.09 15.48
CA LEU A 220 24.82 -3.87 14.95
C LEU A 220 25.25 -5.00 14.01
N SER A 221 26.54 -5.13 13.69
CA SER A 221 27.06 -6.19 12.80
C SER A 221 26.23 -6.37 11.54
N PHE A 222 25.98 -5.25 10.82
CA PHE A 222 25.17 -5.27 9.62
C PHE A 222 25.80 -6.16 8.54
N SER A 223 24.95 -6.87 7.80
CA SER A 223 25.38 -7.67 6.66
C SER A 223 24.26 -7.79 5.63
N TRP A 224 24.54 -7.42 4.39
CA TRP A 224 23.64 -7.65 3.27
C TRP A 224 23.26 -9.13 3.11
N ASN A 225 24.18 -10.06 3.46
CA ASN A 225 23.88 -11.49 3.42
C ASN A 225 22.75 -11.88 4.39
N LYS A 226 22.65 -11.23 5.56
CA LYS A 226 21.55 -11.47 6.50
C LYS A 226 20.23 -10.95 5.94
N ILE A 227 20.23 -9.81 5.28
CA ILE A 227 19.05 -9.26 4.60
C ILE A 227 18.65 -10.16 3.42
N ASN A 228 19.60 -10.53 2.56
CA ASN A 228 19.33 -11.39 1.41
C ASN A 228 18.72 -12.74 1.81
N LYS A 229 19.22 -13.36 2.88
CA LYS A 229 18.67 -14.64 3.38
C LYS A 229 17.18 -14.57 3.71
N LYS A 230 16.68 -13.43 4.18
CA LYS A 230 15.26 -13.23 4.48
C LYS A 230 14.38 -13.18 3.24
N LEU A 231 14.96 -12.84 2.10
CA LEU A 231 14.27 -12.73 0.82
C LEU A 231 14.39 -13.98 -0.06
N VAL A 232 15.26 -14.94 0.29
CA VAL A 232 15.53 -16.14 -0.54
C VAL A 232 14.23 -16.84 -0.94
N ASN A 233 13.32 -17.08 0.00
CA ASN A 233 12.09 -17.84 -0.25
C ASN A 233 11.18 -17.21 -1.32
N TYR A 234 11.32 -15.90 -1.57
CA TYR A 234 10.55 -15.20 -2.60
C TYR A 234 11.15 -15.33 -3.99
N PHE A 235 12.46 -15.67 -4.10
CA PHE A 235 13.20 -15.73 -5.36
C PHE A 235 13.78 -17.12 -5.69
N ASP A 236 13.78 -18.05 -4.72
CA ASP A 236 14.20 -19.45 -4.89
C ASP A 236 12.98 -20.35 -5.09
N ASN A 237 12.32 -20.18 -6.23
CA ASN A 237 11.14 -20.93 -6.61
C ASN A 237 10.94 -20.88 -8.14
N SER A 238 9.98 -21.65 -8.66
CA SER A 238 9.72 -21.81 -10.10
C SER A 238 8.82 -20.73 -10.72
N LEU A 239 8.47 -19.68 -9.99
CA LEU A 239 7.63 -18.59 -10.50
C LEU A 239 8.39 -17.76 -11.55
N ASP A 240 7.66 -17.14 -12.45
CA ASP A 240 8.18 -16.10 -13.33
C ASP A 240 8.77 -14.93 -12.52
N PRO A 241 9.78 -14.21 -13.06
CA PRO A 241 10.41 -13.11 -12.33
C PRO A 241 9.44 -12.06 -11.77
N ILE A 242 8.37 -11.74 -12.48
CA ILE A 242 7.36 -10.76 -12.01
C ILE A 242 6.50 -11.34 -10.89
N ASP A 243 6.12 -12.61 -10.93
CA ASP A 243 5.38 -13.24 -9.85
C ASP A 243 6.22 -13.37 -8.58
N GLN A 244 7.54 -13.55 -8.70
CA GLN A 244 8.48 -13.48 -7.58
C GLN A 244 8.47 -12.08 -6.93
N VAL A 245 8.40 -11.02 -7.74
CA VAL A 245 8.28 -9.65 -7.23
C VAL A 245 6.92 -9.42 -6.55
N PHE A 246 5.82 -9.91 -7.13
CA PHE A 246 4.48 -9.82 -6.50
C PHE A 246 4.45 -10.52 -5.15
N LEU A 247 5.03 -11.73 -5.05
CA LEU A 247 5.17 -12.47 -3.81
C LEU A 247 5.97 -11.69 -2.76
N ALA A 248 7.11 -11.09 -3.18
CA ALA A 248 7.97 -10.32 -2.29
C ALA A 248 7.32 -8.99 -1.85
N ASP A 249 6.60 -8.29 -2.73
CA ASP A 249 5.90 -7.05 -2.40
C ASP A 249 4.72 -7.30 -1.44
N TYR A 250 3.96 -8.38 -1.67
CA TYR A 250 2.87 -8.77 -0.77
C TYR A 250 3.40 -9.14 0.62
N ASN A 251 4.31 -10.10 0.71
CA ASN A 251 4.84 -10.59 2.00
C ASN A 251 5.81 -9.62 2.68
N GLY A 252 6.31 -8.63 1.96
CA GLY A 252 7.18 -7.61 2.53
C GLY A 252 6.39 -6.40 2.99
N LYS A 253 6.25 -5.47 2.09
CA LYS A 253 5.75 -4.13 2.40
C LYS A 253 4.27 -4.11 2.80
N LEU A 254 3.41 -4.88 2.11
CA LEU A 254 2.00 -4.93 2.47
C LEU A 254 1.81 -5.60 3.82
N LEU A 255 2.36 -6.80 3.98
CA LEU A 255 2.13 -7.62 5.16
C LEU A 255 2.76 -7.02 6.43
N TYR A 256 4.02 -6.58 6.38
CA TYR A 256 4.81 -6.18 7.55
C TYR A 256 5.02 -4.67 7.69
N ASN A 257 4.39 -3.85 6.83
CA ASN A 257 4.41 -2.40 6.97
C ASN A 257 2.99 -1.84 6.90
N PHE A 258 2.37 -1.80 5.70
CA PHE A 258 1.11 -1.09 5.53
C PHE A 258 -0.01 -1.65 6.41
N SER A 259 -0.20 -2.98 6.48
CA SER A 259 -1.25 -3.57 7.29
C SER A 259 -1.08 -3.26 8.79
N ILE A 260 0.16 -3.25 9.27
CA ILE A 260 0.47 -2.99 10.67
C ILE A 260 0.31 -1.50 11.00
N VAL A 261 0.87 -0.63 10.17
CA VAL A 261 0.82 0.83 10.37
C VAL A 261 -0.61 1.33 10.27
N ASN A 262 -1.32 0.97 9.19
CA ASN A 262 -2.71 1.40 8.99
C ASN A 262 -3.63 0.82 10.06
N GLY A 263 -3.42 -0.45 10.46
CA GLY A 263 -4.15 -1.09 11.55
C GLY A 263 -3.98 -0.36 12.88
N SER A 264 -2.73 -0.07 13.29
CA SER A 264 -2.44 0.66 14.54
C SER A 264 -3.04 2.07 14.55
N ILE A 265 -3.00 2.77 13.40
CA ILE A 265 -3.60 4.10 13.27
C ILE A 265 -5.13 4.02 13.33
N ASN A 266 -5.74 3.06 12.65
CA ASN A 266 -7.19 2.87 12.71
C ASN A 266 -7.66 2.55 14.14
N GLU A 267 -6.91 1.72 14.85
CA GLU A 267 -7.18 1.39 16.27
C GLU A 267 -7.08 2.62 17.17
N GLU A 268 -6.04 3.44 17.02
CA GLU A 268 -5.89 4.72 17.80
C GLU A 268 -7.11 5.62 17.62
N PHE A 269 -7.67 5.69 16.41
CA PHE A 269 -8.84 6.53 16.13
C PHE A 269 -10.17 5.79 16.24
N ASN A 270 -10.21 4.53 16.67
CA ASN A 270 -11.40 3.68 16.67
C ASN A 270 -12.16 3.74 15.33
N LEU A 271 -11.44 3.50 14.24
CA LEU A 271 -11.96 3.44 12.88
C LEU A 271 -12.04 1.99 12.41
N HIS A 272 -13.17 1.60 11.85
CA HIS A 272 -13.37 0.31 11.21
C HIS A 272 -12.91 0.40 9.74
N PRO A 273 -11.86 -0.36 9.32
CA PRO A 273 -11.39 -0.31 7.95
C PRO A 273 -12.36 -1.00 6.98
N ILE A 274 -12.58 -0.39 5.82
CA ILE A 274 -13.27 -0.99 4.68
C ILE A 274 -12.25 -1.12 3.55
N THR A 275 -11.63 -2.29 3.45
CA THR A 275 -10.54 -2.60 2.50
C THR A 275 -10.91 -3.81 1.64
N PRO A 276 -11.88 -3.68 0.71
CA PRO A 276 -12.41 -4.82 -0.03
C PRO A 276 -11.37 -5.55 -0.88
N LEU A 277 -10.34 -4.85 -1.37
CA LEU A 277 -9.22 -5.44 -2.10
C LEU A 277 -8.31 -6.32 -1.22
N LEU A 278 -8.39 -6.19 0.11
CA LEU A 278 -7.70 -7.03 1.09
C LEU A 278 -8.65 -8.03 1.77
N SER A 279 -9.84 -8.26 1.24
CA SER A 279 -10.72 -9.31 1.75
C SER A 279 -10.06 -10.70 1.58
N GLN A 280 -10.38 -11.60 2.48
CA GLN A 280 -9.81 -12.95 2.47
C GLN A 280 -10.04 -13.65 1.12
N GLU A 281 -11.23 -13.49 0.53
CA GLU A 281 -11.57 -14.06 -0.75
C GLU A 281 -10.71 -13.49 -1.90
N ILE A 282 -10.46 -12.20 -1.90
CA ILE A 282 -9.58 -11.56 -2.92
C ILE A 282 -8.13 -12.02 -2.73
N ILE A 283 -7.62 -12.06 -1.49
CA ILE A 283 -6.28 -12.55 -1.20
C ILE A 283 -6.10 -14.00 -1.66
N GLN A 284 -7.13 -14.84 -1.54
CA GLN A 284 -7.09 -16.22 -1.97
C GLN A 284 -7.09 -16.41 -3.49
N ILE A 285 -7.68 -15.49 -4.26
CA ILE A 285 -7.79 -15.67 -5.71
C ILE A 285 -6.85 -14.80 -6.53
N ALA A 286 -6.61 -13.56 -6.11
CA ALA A 286 -5.85 -12.61 -6.91
C ALA A 286 -4.41 -13.06 -7.21
N PRO A 287 -3.67 -13.71 -6.29
CA PRO A 287 -2.34 -14.23 -6.60
C PRO A 287 -2.32 -15.25 -7.75
N HIS A 288 -3.37 -16.07 -7.88
CA HIS A 288 -3.49 -17.09 -8.93
C HIS A 288 -3.82 -16.53 -10.33
N ILE A 289 -4.10 -15.23 -10.46
CA ILE A 289 -4.27 -14.59 -11.76
C ILE A 289 -2.86 -14.50 -12.41
N PRO A 290 -2.67 -15.00 -13.65
CA PRO A 290 -1.41 -14.90 -14.36
C PRO A 290 -0.87 -13.47 -14.40
N ASN A 291 0.45 -13.28 -14.23
CA ASN A 291 1.05 -11.95 -14.23
C ASN A 291 0.75 -11.15 -15.51
N SER A 292 0.72 -11.82 -16.67
CA SER A 292 0.37 -11.21 -17.96
C SER A 292 -1.06 -10.65 -18.04
N LEU A 293 -1.96 -11.11 -17.17
CA LEU A 293 -3.32 -10.58 -17.05
C LEU A 293 -3.43 -9.47 -15.99
N LYS A 294 -2.38 -9.24 -15.20
CA LYS A 294 -2.30 -8.14 -14.21
C LYS A 294 -1.48 -6.96 -14.73
N TYR A 295 -0.39 -7.25 -15.45
CA TYR A 295 0.59 -6.28 -15.91
C TYR A 295 1.02 -6.55 -17.34
N ASP A 296 0.87 -5.56 -18.22
CA ASP A 296 1.43 -5.59 -19.57
C ASP A 296 2.79 -4.88 -19.61
N SER A 297 3.84 -5.65 -19.77
CA SER A 297 5.21 -5.12 -19.81
C SER A 297 5.52 -4.28 -21.07
N LYS A 298 4.76 -4.44 -22.16
CA LYS A 298 4.96 -3.69 -23.41
C LYS A 298 4.44 -2.26 -23.31
N SER A 299 3.22 -2.11 -22.79
CA SER A 299 2.60 -0.80 -22.55
C SER A 299 2.95 -0.22 -21.18
N ASN A 300 3.64 -0.99 -20.32
CA ASN A 300 3.89 -0.68 -18.92
C ASN A 300 2.61 -0.34 -18.13
N LEU A 301 1.52 -1.07 -18.40
CA LEU A 301 0.22 -0.85 -17.81
C LEU A 301 -0.11 -1.95 -16.80
N GLY A 302 -0.41 -1.56 -15.56
CA GLY A 302 -0.78 -2.48 -14.47
C GLY A 302 -2.26 -2.44 -14.13
N LYS A 303 -2.66 -3.29 -13.17
CA LYS A 303 -4.04 -3.39 -12.66
C LYS A 303 -5.06 -3.73 -13.75
N LEU A 304 -4.66 -4.51 -14.75
CA LEU A 304 -5.52 -4.80 -15.91
C LEU A 304 -6.91 -5.33 -15.53
N PRO A 305 -7.08 -6.25 -14.55
CA PRO A 305 -8.41 -6.70 -14.15
C PRO A 305 -9.26 -5.57 -13.54
N LEU A 306 -8.66 -4.69 -12.72
CA LEU A 306 -9.38 -3.58 -12.10
C LEU A 306 -9.77 -2.52 -13.13
N ARG A 307 -8.91 -2.27 -14.13
CA ARG A 307 -9.23 -1.37 -15.26
C ARG A 307 -10.43 -1.88 -16.06
N LYS A 308 -10.46 -3.16 -16.39
CA LYS A 308 -11.60 -3.78 -17.08
C LYS A 308 -12.90 -3.71 -16.27
N ILE A 309 -12.80 -3.80 -14.93
CA ILE A 309 -13.97 -3.59 -14.06
C ILE A 309 -14.44 -2.13 -14.14
N LEU A 310 -13.53 -1.15 -14.11
CA LEU A 310 -13.90 0.26 -14.29
C LEU A 310 -14.56 0.52 -15.67
N ASP A 311 -14.08 -0.15 -16.73
CA ASP A 311 -14.72 -0.09 -18.05
C ASP A 311 -16.14 -0.68 -18.03
N GLN A 312 -16.34 -1.83 -17.39
CA GLN A 312 -17.68 -2.44 -17.22
C GLN A 312 -18.63 -1.55 -16.42
N LEU A 313 -18.09 -0.76 -15.49
CA LEU A 313 -18.85 0.21 -14.70
C LEU A 313 -19.00 1.57 -15.40
N ASN A 314 -18.45 1.74 -16.61
CA ASN A 314 -18.44 2.98 -17.40
C ASN A 314 -17.79 4.18 -16.68
N ILE A 315 -16.78 3.95 -15.85
CA ILE A 315 -16.07 4.98 -15.06
C ILE A 315 -14.56 5.03 -15.30
N SER A 316 -14.03 4.28 -16.28
CA SER A 316 -12.61 4.30 -16.62
C SER A 316 -12.09 5.67 -17.03
N HIS A 317 -12.95 6.49 -17.64
CA HIS A 317 -12.64 7.89 -18.02
C HIS A 317 -12.35 8.81 -16.82
N LEU A 318 -12.72 8.40 -15.61
CA LEU A 318 -12.48 9.16 -14.37
C LEU A 318 -11.07 8.98 -13.82
N VAL A 319 -10.31 7.99 -14.26
CA VAL A 319 -8.97 7.70 -13.73
C VAL A 319 -7.89 7.98 -14.76
N SER A 320 -6.71 8.42 -14.31
CA SER A 320 -5.55 8.59 -15.17
C SER A 320 -4.84 7.26 -15.40
N ASP A 321 -4.30 7.07 -16.63
CA ASP A 321 -3.42 5.95 -16.92
C ASP A 321 -2.06 6.07 -16.24
N GLN A 322 -1.63 7.29 -15.95
CA GLN A 322 -0.39 7.54 -15.24
C GLN A 322 -0.62 7.56 -13.74
N LYS A 323 0.07 6.67 -13.04
CA LYS A 323 0.13 6.73 -11.58
C LYS A 323 1.05 7.90 -11.18
N LEU A 324 0.47 8.98 -10.69
CA LEU A 324 1.25 10.11 -10.21
C LEU A 324 1.93 9.80 -8.87
N GLY A 325 1.30 9.01 -8.03
CA GLY A 325 1.81 8.55 -6.72
C GLY A 325 2.02 9.69 -5.73
N PHE A 326 1.89 9.42 -4.44
CA PHE A 326 2.21 10.40 -3.40
C PHE A 326 3.69 10.77 -3.46
N SER A 327 4.03 11.90 -4.08
CA SER A 327 5.40 12.40 -4.15
C SER A 327 5.61 13.54 -3.16
N VAL A 328 5.97 13.19 -1.93
CA VAL A 328 6.39 14.18 -0.94
C VAL A 328 7.86 14.54 -1.18
N ASN A 329 8.17 15.82 -1.29
CA ASN A 329 9.57 16.27 -1.36
C ASN A 329 10.20 16.22 0.04
N THR A 330 10.64 15.03 0.43
CA THR A 330 11.17 14.75 1.75
C THR A 330 12.46 15.52 2.07
N ILE A 331 13.26 15.86 1.07
CA ILE A 331 14.49 16.66 1.26
C ILE A 331 14.13 18.07 1.71
N ASN A 332 13.17 18.71 1.04
CA ASN A 332 12.73 20.05 1.40
C ASN A 332 12.03 20.07 2.77
N LEU A 333 11.17 19.08 3.02
CA LEU A 333 10.54 18.93 4.33
C LEU A 333 11.55 18.79 5.45
N TRP A 334 12.57 17.94 5.26
CA TRP A 334 13.61 17.74 6.26
C TRP A 334 14.44 19.03 6.49
N LYS A 335 14.80 19.75 5.44
CA LYS A 335 15.49 21.03 5.55
C LYS A 335 14.69 22.07 6.33
N ASN A 336 13.37 22.13 6.09
CA ASN A 336 12.52 23.16 6.68
C ASN A 336 12.09 22.83 8.12
N TYR A 337 11.82 21.56 8.41
CA TYR A 337 11.15 21.13 9.64
C TYR A 337 11.93 20.08 10.44
N GLY A 338 12.84 19.32 9.81
CA GLY A 338 13.49 18.15 10.43
C GLY A 338 14.28 18.48 11.68
N GLN A 339 15.00 19.63 11.73
CA GLN A 339 15.77 20.03 12.90
C GLN A 339 14.91 20.28 14.15
N LYS A 340 13.67 20.72 13.98
CA LYS A 340 12.73 20.93 15.10
C LYS A 340 12.26 19.60 15.69
N ILE A 341 12.14 18.58 14.84
CA ILE A 341 11.65 17.25 15.21
C ILE A 341 12.73 16.42 15.90
N CYS A 342 14.02 16.57 15.52
CA CYS A 342 15.14 15.88 16.16
C CYS A 342 15.48 16.37 17.58
N LYS A 343 14.78 17.39 18.10
CA LYS A 343 15.00 17.89 19.46
C LYS A 343 14.14 17.18 20.52
N PHE A 344 13.38 16.20 20.12
CA PHE A 344 12.60 15.31 20.98
C PHE A 344 13.33 13.93 21.05
#